data_625a0407353249ca243002bf631e4e2d
#
_entry.id   625a0407353249ca243002bf631e4e2d
#
_cell.length_a   1.000
_cell.length_b   1.000
_cell.length_c   1.000
_cell.angle_alpha   90.00
_cell.angle_beta   90.00
_cell.angle_gamma   90.00
#
_symmetry.space_group_name_H-M   'P 1'
#
loop_
_entity.id
_entity.type
_entity.pdbx_description
1 polymer ?
#
loop_
_entity_poly.entity_id
_entity_poly.type
_entity_poly.pdbx_seq_one_letter_code
_entity_poly.pdbx_strand_id
1 'polypeptide(L)'
;RNGYSSFQVFYFWGNDDAFYVAGKSGLHRHVIGGSTMEEVINGGLSVLSNPNYWYSGMVALPDHEFLMLSSMGKLIRFTYDATIPSVPEKEITSLEEEDALLSAISTYQSKHPDVYVNYEVGMPQNSSVTKEDAIKNLNTEVLSGDGPDVLIMDGLPMDSFVEKGLLLDLTDFTQELSTKILLYENLVDGLKKDEKQYVIPLQVQFPVVAAKGAYANEMNDLKSMADAVEALSMAVPGDVLSTYSPKGIMRKFTPASAPSFKNADGTLNREAILTFWEQTKRIYDVQMASASEEKVEQYQMILPMYEQEYGSSYEDSSWFGYINALDYIGGSTHMMAGIADTPYTQAELYSLSKNKGCEDAVVRLMSGTAGKVYIPELMIGINASSANVDSSKEFLTDFLGDEILESMGGFPVSKTAMEQAFVPNPQDYVEGQPMYYAASSDPEGNMIEEQIWWPVDGDLEPFYRMVEEVTVPYVQDAVLEEAVYQAGTAYFEGASTLEEAWDELQSQISLYMAE
;
A
#
# COMPACT_ATOMS: atom_id res chain seq x y z
N ARG A 1 -0.34 1.91 7.39
CA ARG A 1 0.50 3.06 7.79
C ARG A 1 1.94 2.64 7.60
N ASN A 2 2.63 3.17 6.60
CA ASN A 2 4.07 3.05 6.52
C ASN A 2 4.65 3.75 7.76
N GLY A 3 5.21 2.99 8.69
CA GLY A 3 5.73 3.48 9.98
C GLY A 3 6.98 4.35 9.88
N TYR A 4 7.32 4.80 8.69
CA TYR A 4 8.20 5.91 8.40
C TYR A 4 7.36 7.03 7.81
N SER A 5 6.56 7.70 8.65
CA SER A 5 6.22 9.06 8.32
C SER A 5 7.55 9.79 8.29
N SER A 6 8.02 10.02 7.11
CA SER A 6 9.22 10.78 6.85
C SER A 6 8.95 12.25 7.14
N PHE A 7 8.78 12.61 8.42
CA PHE A 7 9.06 13.96 8.85
C PHE A 7 10.56 14.19 8.70
N GLN A 8 11.02 14.20 7.45
CA GLN A 8 12.37 14.55 7.10
C GLN A 8 12.46 16.06 7.26
N VAL A 9 12.96 16.45 8.39
CA VAL A 9 13.31 17.84 8.65
C VAL A 9 14.82 17.94 8.58
N PHE A 10 15.30 18.74 7.63
CA PHE A 10 16.72 18.99 7.42
C PHE A 10 17.08 20.34 7.97
N TYR A 11 18.18 20.42 8.67
CA TYR A 11 18.65 21.63 9.32
C TYR A 11 19.94 22.10 8.67
N PHE A 12 19.96 23.35 8.24
CA PHE A 12 21.12 23.94 7.57
C PHE A 12 21.51 25.25 8.23
N TRP A 13 22.81 25.49 8.29
CA TRP A 13 23.34 26.79 8.64
C TRP A 13 23.57 27.60 7.37
N GLY A 14 22.92 28.73 7.25
CA GLY A 14 23.09 29.62 6.12
C GLY A 14 24.40 30.41 6.18
N ASN A 15 24.88 30.84 5.02
CA ASN A 15 26.01 31.75 4.88
C ASN A 15 25.62 33.23 5.09
N ASP A 16 24.41 33.50 5.57
CA ASP A 16 23.78 34.80 5.80
C ASP A 16 23.36 35.01 7.27
N ASP A 17 24.04 34.35 8.21
CA ASP A 17 23.77 34.37 9.65
C ASP A 17 22.34 33.95 10.01
N ALA A 18 21.73 33.10 9.20
CA ALA A 18 20.44 32.53 9.45
C ALA A 18 20.50 30.99 9.55
N PHE A 19 19.54 30.44 10.24
CA PHE A 19 19.29 29.01 10.32
C PHE A 19 18.11 28.65 9.43
N TYR A 20 18.25 27.56 8.70
CA TYR A 20 17.23 27.09 7.77
C TYR A 20 16.70 25.73 8.16
N VAL A 21 15.39 25.55 8.01
CA VAL A 21 14.67 24.30 8.24
C VAL A 21 13.97 23.94 6.94
N ALA A 22 14.41 22.87 6.31
CA ALA A 22 13.77 22.33 5.10
C ALA A 22 12.95 21.09 5.45
N GLY A 23 11.80 20.95 4.84
CA GLY A 23 10.92 19.81 5.02
C GLY A 23 9.74 19.89 4.06
N LYS A 24 8.76 19.03 4.26
CA LYS A 24 7.55 18.93 3.44
C LYS A 24 6.79 20.26 3.30
N SER A 25 6.72 21.05 4.38
CA SER A 25 6.08 22.39 4.36
C SER A 25 6.88 23.42 3.56
N GLY A 26 8.12 23.13 3.19
CA GLY A 26 8.99 24.03 2.43
C GLY A 26 10.31 24.34 3.12
N LEU A 27 10.92 25.46 2.73
CA LEU A 27 12.13 25.99 3.35
C LEU A 27 11.78 27.20 4.21
N HIS A 28 12.08 27.10 5.48
CA HIS A 28 11.87 28.16 6.47
C HIS A 28 13.21 28.72 6.95
N ARG A 29 13.26 30.05 7.11
CA ARG A 29 14.45 30.80 7.53
C ARG A 29 14.24 31.41 8.89
N HIS A 30 15.21 31.29 9.77
CA HIS A 30 15.25 31.93 11.06
C HIS A 30 16.53 32.75 11.25
N VAL A 31 16.40 34.05 11.38
CA VAL A 31 17.55 34.92 11.67
C VAL A 31 17.95 34.77 13.15
N ILE A 32 19.23 34.55 13.41
CA ILE A 32 19.73 34.36 14.77
C ILE A 32 19.43 35.57 15.64
N GLY A 33 18.72 35.30 16.75
CA GLY A 33 18.24 36.36 17.68
C GLY A 33 16.88 36.96 17.29
N GLY A 34 16.29 36.55 16.15
CA GLY A 34 14.93 36.90 15.77
C GLY A 34 13.89 36.07 16.53
N SER A 35 12.62 36.46 16.43
CA SER A 35 11.48 35.77 17.06
C SER A 35 10.55 35.04 16.08
N THR A 36 10.82 35.13 14.77
CA THR A 36 9.95 34.60 13.72
C THR A 36 10.68 33.60 12.80
N MET A 37 9.93 32.63 12.31
CA MET A 37 10.30 31.81 11.16
C MET A 37 9.66 32.42 9.90
N GLU A 38 10.43 32.59 8.85
CA GLU A 38 9.99 33.10 7.56
C GLU A 38 9.95 31.95 6.57
N GLU A 39 8.82 31.72 5.92
CA GLU A 39 8.74 30.80 4.79
C GLU A 39 9.39 31.44 3.58
N VAL A 40 10.43 30.83 3.03
CA VAL A 40 11.19 31.34 1.88
C VAL A 40 10.98 30.50 0.62
N ILE A 41 10.56 29.23 0.77
CA ILE A 41 10.08 28.37 -0.32
C ILE A 41 8.86 27.62 0.21
N ASN A 42 7.74 27.70 -0.51
CA ASN A 42 6.56 26.92 -0.21
C ASN A 42 6.77 25.46 -0.67
N GLY A 43 6.52 24.50 0.21
CA GLY A 43 6.68 23.08 -0.09
C GLY A 43 5.73 22.59 -1.18
N GLY A 44 4.46 22.99 -1.13
CA GLY A 44 3.44 22.60 -2.09
C GLY A 44 3.68 23.14 -3.51
N LEU A 45 4.51 24.18 -3.64
CA LEU A 45 4.90 24.78 -4.93
C LEU A 45 6.32 24.36 -5.39
N SER A 46 6.91 23.36 -4.74
CA SER A 46 8.29 22.96 -5.02
C SER A 46 8.50 21.47 -4.78
N VAL A 47 9.63 20.94 -5.23
CA VAL A 47 10.03 19.54 -4.97
C VAL A 47 10.43 19.28 -3.51
N LEU A 48 10.34 20.26 -2.62
CA LEU A 48 10.59 20.06 -1.19
C LEU A 48 9.54 19.19 -0.51
N SER A 49 8.31 19.18 -1.03
CA SER A 49 7.24 18.29 -0.54
C SER A 49 7.39 16.83 -0.99
N ASN A 50 8.31 16.54 -1.92
CA ASN A 50 8.51 15.18 -2.42
C ASN A 50 9.23 14.31 -1.39
N PRO A 51 8.60 13.23 -0.88
CA PRO A 51 9.17 12.40 0.18
C PRO A 51 10.39 11.60 -0.26
N ASN A 52 10.62 11.45 -1.57
CA ASN A 52 11.77 10.72 -2.10
C ASN A 52 13.07 11.55 -2.11
N TYR A 53 13.01 12.85 -1.80
CA TYR A 53 14.20 13.70 -1.74
C TYR A 53 14.68 13.90 -0.30
N TRP A 54 15.90 13.44 -0.05
CA TRP A 54 16.65 13.69 1.18
C TRP A 54 17.73 14.72 0.89
N TYR A 55 17.83 15.75 1.71
CA TYR A 55 18.76 16.84 1.47
C TYR A 55 19.93 16.76 2.46
N SER A 56 21.16 16.77 1.92
CA SER A 56 22.40 16.65 2.69
C SER A 56 23.18 17.97 2.80
N GLY A 57 22.84 18.97 1.99
CA GLY A 57 23.52 20.27 2.00
C GLY A 57 22.69 21.38 1.37
N MET A 58 22.92 22.60 1.80
CA MET A 58 22.27 23.81 1.27
C MET A 58 23.24 24.98 1.23
N VAL A 59 23.11 25.82 0.19
CA VAL A 59 23.77 27.12 0.07
C VAL A 59 22.73 28.17 -0.31
N ALA A 60 22.61 29.24 0.46
CA ALA A 60 21.84 30.42 0.08
C ALA A 60 22.66 31.28 -0.91
N LEU A 61 22.04 31.63 -2.03
CA LEU A 61 22.60 32.48 -3.07
C LEU A 61 22.01 33.89 -2.97
N PRO A 62 22.61 34.90 -3.66
CA PRO A 62 21.96 36.20 -3.84
C PRO A 62 20.56 36.07 -4.45
N ASP A 63 19.75 37.11 -4.32
CA ASP A 63 18.42 37.22 -4.91
C ASP A 63 17.39 36.17 -4.46
N HIS A 64 17.54 35.67 -3.20
CA HIS A 64 16.66 34.64 -2.61
C HIS A 64 16.65 33.32 -3.37
N GLU A 65 17.76 32.95 -3.96
CA GLU A 65 17.95 31.64 -4.58
C GLU A 65 18.64 30.67 -3.62
N PHE A 66 18.39 29.36 -3.81
CA PHE A 66 18.98 28.32 -3.00
C PHE A 66 19.48 27.16 -3.86
N LEU A 67 20.65 26.63 -3.50
CA LEU A 67 21.14 25.35 -4.03
C LEU A 67 21.04 24.30 -2.91
N MET A 68 20.40 23.18 -3.20
CA MET A 68 20.30 22.05 -2.27
C MET A 68 20.84 20.78 -2.92
N LEU A 69 21.65 20.04 -2.17
CA LEU A 69 22.20 18.76 -2.58
C LEU A 69 21.31 17.64 -2.02
N SER A 70 20.72 16.84 -2.92
CA SER A 70 19.99 15.64 -2.49
C SER A 70 20.93 14.48 -2.21
N SER A 71 20.49 13.53 -1.38
CA SER A 71 21.22 12.27 -1.09
C SER A 71 21.47 11.41 -2.34
N MET A 72 20.66 11.60 -3.40
CA MET A 72 20.84 10.94 -4.70
C MET A 72 21.88 11.66 -5.59
N GLY A 73 22.66 12.60 -5.03
CA GLY A 73 23.68 13.34 -5.77
C GLY A 73 23.15 14.40 -6.74
N LYS A 74 21.85 14.68 -6.72
CA LYS A 74 21.27 15.75 -7.54
C LYS A 74 21.49 17.11 -6.88
N LEU A 75 21.94 18.09 -7.64
CA LEU A 75 22.01 19.49 -7.22
C LEU A 75 20.78 20.22 -7.75
N ILE A 76 19.93 20.69 -6.84
CA ILE A 76 18.66 21.34 -7.15
C ILE A 76 18.79 22.84 -6.86
N ARG A 77 18.45 23.69 -7.83
CA ARG A 77 18.41 25.14 -7.68
C ARG A 77 16.97 25.58 -7.56
N PHE A 78 16.68 26.31 -6.50
CA PHE A 78 15.39 26.98 -6.28
C PHE A 78 15.55 28.46 -6.63
N THR A 79 14.65 28.94 -7.47
CA THR A 79 14.60 30.34 -7.92
C THR A 79 13.18 30.87 -7.69
N TYR A 80 13.07 32.15 -7.33
CA TYR A 80 11.76 32.77 -7.20
C TYR A 80 11.18 33.10 -8.58
N ASP A 81 9.93 32.68 -8.80
CA ASP A 81 9.16 33.02 -10.00
C ASP A 81 7.78 33.57 -9.58
N ALA A 82 7.56 34.85 -9.84
CA ALA A 82 6.31 35.53 -9.50
C ALA A 82 5.12 35.13 -10.39
N THR A 83 5.33 34.32 -11.42
CA THR A 83 4.28 33.85 -12.35
C THR A 83 3.66 32.52 -11.87
N ILE A 84 4.28 31.84 -10.91
CA ILE A 84 3.72 30.62 -10.33
C ILE A 84 2.46 30.97 -9.53
N PRO A 85 1.33 30.28 -9.76
CA PRO A 85 0.08 30.53 -9.04
C PRO A 85 0.26 30.33 -7.54
N SER A 86 -0.24 31.25 -6.73
CA SER A 86 -0.32 31.13 -5.27
C SER A 86 -1.70 30.65 -4.78
N VAL A 87 -2.67 30.55 -5.69
CA VAL A 87 -4.01 30.05 -5.43
C VAL A 87 -4.14 28.70 -6.13
N PRO A 88 -4.59 27.64 -5.42
CA PRO A 88 -4.77 26.33 -6.03
C PRO A 88 -5.76 26.38 -7.20
N GLU A 89 -5.44 25.69 -8.28
CA GLU A 89 -6.34 25.47 -9.42
C GLU A 89 -7.01 24.10 -9.34
N LYS A 90 -6.43 23.19 -8.56
CA LYS A 90 -6.92 21.84 -8.33
C LYS A 90 -6.82 21.49 -6.86
N GLU A 91 -7.81 20.79 -6.39
CA GLU A 91 -7.84 20.23 -5.04
C GLU A 91 -7.97 18.72 -5.09
N ILE A 92 -7.04 18.03 -4.42
CA ILE A 92 -7.05 16.57 -4.24
C ILE A 92 -7.17 16.29 -2.76
N THR A 93 -8.07 15.41 -2.39
CA THR A 93 -8.22 14.97 -1.00
C THR A 93 -8.08 13.46 -0.87
N SER A 94 -7.34 13.02 0.13
CA SER A 94 -7.32 11.65 0.63
C SER A 94 -7.75 11.59 2.09
N LEU A 95 -8.15 10.42 2.56
CA LEU A 95 -8.48 10.23 3.97
C LEU A 95 -7.23 10.28 4.86
N GLU A 96 -6.20 9.54 4.49
CA GLU A 96 -4.89 9.52 5.15
C GLU A 96 -3.82 10.13 4.23
N GLU A 97 -2.69 10.51 4.80
CA GLU A 97 -1.57 11.03 4.02
C GLU A 97 -0.86 9.91 3.27
N GLU A 98 -0.67 10.13 1.96
CA GLU A 98 -0.09 9.17 1.03
C GLU A 98 1.21 9.70 0.41
N ASP A 99 2.35 9.14 0.81
CA ASP A 99 3.67 9.55 0.31
C ASP A 99 3.81 9.36 -1.21
N ALA A 100 3.21 8.28 -1.75
CA ALA A 100 3.19 8.03 -3.19
C ALA A 100 2.43 9.13 -3.95
N LEU A 101 1.30 9.59 -3.42
CA LEU A 101 0.53 10.69 -3.99
C LEU A 101 1.29 12.02 -3.93
N LEU A 102 1.97 12.31 -2.82
CA LEU A 102 2.83 13.49 -2.68
C LEU A 102 3.96 13.49 -3.72
N SER A 103 4.58 12.34 -3.95
CA SER A 103 5.61 12.18 -4.98
C SER A 103 5.06 12.45 -6.38
N ALA A 104 3.86 11.92 -6.68
CA ALA A 104 3.17 12.14 -7.95
C ALA A 104 2.81 13.62 -8.17
N ILE A 105 2.21 14.28 -7.16
CA ILE A 105 1.84 15.70 -7.23
C ILE A 105 3.09 16.56 -7.45
N SER A 106 4.16 16.32 -6.71
CA SER A 106 5.43 17.04 -6.87
C SER A 106 6.02 16.86 -8.27
N THR A 107 5.97 15.64 -8.81
CA THR A 107 6.44 15.33 -10.17
C THR A 107 5.57 16.03 -11.21
N TYR A 108 4.24 16.00 -11.04
CA TYR A 108 3.30 16.70 -11.91
C TYR A 108 3.56 18.21 -11.92
N GLN A 109 3.63 18.86 -10.76
CA GLN A 109 3.86 20.31 -10.66
C GLN A 109 5.21 20.76 -11.23
N SER A 110 6.24 19.90 -11.15
CA SER A 110 7.54 20.20 -11.75
C SER A 110 7.48 20.33 -13.28
N LYS A 111 6.49 19.69 -13.92
CA LYS A 111 6.24 19.73 -15.37
C LYS A 111 5.21 20.79 -15.77
N HIS A 112 4.31 21.11 -14.84
CA HIS A 112 3.22 22.06 -15.00
C HIS A 112 3.34 23.19 -13.96
N PRO A 113 4.39 24.04 -14.07
CA PRO A 113 4.64 25.09 -13.07
C PRO A 113 3.57 26.19 -13.05
N ASP A 114 2.70 26.21 -14.04
CA ASP A 114 1.52 27.08 -14.15
C ASP A 114 0.28 26.53 -13.43
N VAL A 115 0.34 25.31 -12.87
CA VAL A 115 -0.76 24.68 -12.12
C VAL A 115 -0.33 24.46 -10.68
N TYR A 116 -1.13 24.95 -9.74
CA TYR A 116 -0.97 24.62 -8.32
C TYR A 116 -2.01 23.58 -7.90
N VAL A 117 -1.54 22.44 -7.42
CA VAL A 117 -2.38 21.37 -6.87
C VAL A 117 -2.32 21.44 -5.35
N ASN A 118 -3.46 21.73 -4.69
CA ASN A 118 -3.59 21.65 -3.25
C ASN A 118 -3.92 20.20 -2.85
N TYR A 119 -3.10 19.63 -1.98
CA TYR A 119 -3.34 18.29 -1.43
C TYR A 119 -3.80 18.40 0.03
N GLU A 120 -5.00 17.97 0.29
CA GLU A 120 -5.60 17.96 1.62
C GLU A 120 -5.73 16.55 2.17
N VAL A 121 -5.52 16.41 3.47
CA VAL A 121 -5.60 15.15 4.21
C VAL A 121 -6.71 15.23 5.24
N GLY A 122 -7.72 14.36 5.11
CA GLY A 122 -8.88 14.33 6.01
C GLY A 122 -8.52 13.98 7.45
N MET A 123 -7.53 13.11 7.64
CA MET A 123 -6.99 12.73 8.96
C MET A 123 -5.49 13.02 9.03
N PRO A 124 -5.08 14.29 9.23
CA PRO A 124 -3.66 14.61 9.38
C PRO A 124 -3.04 13.87 10.56
N GLN A 125 -1.76 13.52 10.44
CA GLN A 125 -1.02 12.88 11.54
C GLN A 125 -1.06 13.73 12.81
N ASN A 126 -1.19 13.06 13.96
CA ASN A 126 -1.31 13.71 15.27
C ASN A 126 -2.54 14.61 15.45
N SER A 127 -3.52 14.55 14.54
CA SER A 127 -4.82 15.19 14.74
C SER A 127 -5.73 14.33 15.63
N SER A 128 -6.75 14.95 16.22
CA SER A 128 -7.81 14.24 16.96
C SER A 128 -9.02 13.93 16.08
N VAL A 129 -8.93 14.13 14.77
CA VAL A 129 -10.01 13.86 13.82
C VAL A 129 -10.17 12.35 13.67
N THR A 130 -11.40 11.86 13.91
CA THR A 130 -11.72 10.45 13.66
C THR A 130 -12.05 10.22 12.19
N LYS A 131 -12.02 8.96 11.76
CA LYS A 131 -12.40 8.58 10.39
C LYS A 131 -13.83 9.00 10.06
N GLU A 132 -14.75 8.79 11.00
CA GLU A 132 -16.16 9.15 10.86
C GLU A 132 -16.34 10.66 10.71
N ASP A 133 -15.62 11.46 11.50
CA ASP A 133 -15.65 12.93 11.40
C ASP A 133 -15.07 13.41 10.07
N ALA A 134 -13.95 12.84 9.62
CA ALA A 134 -13.35 13.17 8.33
C ALA A 134 -14.29 12.87 7.16
N ILE A 135 -14.89 11.67 7.14
CA ILE A 135 -15.86 11.28 6.10
C ILE A 135 -17.11 12.18 6.12
N LYS A 136 -17.61 12.53 7.31
CA LYS A 136 -18.76 13.41 7.45
C LYS A 136 -18.47 14.83 6.95
N ASN A 137 -17.30 15.36 7.26
CA ASN A 137 -16.85 16.67 6.79
C ASN A 137 -16.74 16.67 5.26
N LEU A 138 -16.04 15.70 4.69
CA LEU A 138 -15.88 15.55 3.24
C LEU A 138 -17.23 15.42 2.53
N ASN A 139 -18.14 14.59 3.04
CA ASN A 139 -19.51 14.48 2.49
C ASN A 139 -20.26 15.82 2.51
N THR A 140 -20.08 16.61 3.57
CA THR A 140 -20.74 17.92 3.68
C THR A 140 -20.18 18.90 2.65
N GLU A 141 -18.87 18.95 2.48
CA GLU A 141 -18.18 19.79 1.49
C GLU A 141 -18.58 19.42 0.05
N VAL A 142 -18.54 18.12 -0.28
CA VAL A 142 -18.97 17.64 -1.61
C VAL A 142 -20.43 17.96 -1.90
N LEU A 143 -21.34 17.77 -0.92
CA LEU A 143 -22.77 18.06 -1.09
C LEU A 143 -23.08 19.56 -1.16
N SER A 144 -22.28 20.42 -0.52
CA SER A 144 -22.44 21.89 -0.61
C SER A 144 -21.89 22.47 -1.91
N GLY A 145 -21.10 21.69 -2.67
CA GLY A 145 -20.42 22.14 -3.87
C GLY A 145 -19.09 22.85 -3.61
N ASP A 146 -18.60 22.81 -2.36
CA ASP A 146 -17.32 23.37 -1.91
C ASP A 146 -16.25 22.28 -1.74
N GLY A 147 -16.56 21.03 -2.14
CA GLY A 147 -15.64 19.89 -2.01
C GLY A 147 -14.53 19.88 -3.07
N PRO A 148 -13.50 19.04 -2.86
CA PRO A 148 -12.35 18.94 -3.76
C PRO A 148 -12.76 18.48 -5.16
N ASP A 149 -11.93 18.79 -6.15
CA ASP A 149 -12.16 18.37 -7.54
C ASP A 149 -11.95 16.86 -7.72
N VAL A 150 -10.95 16.32 -7.02
CA VAL A 150 -10.47 14.94 -7.14
C VAL A 150 -10.40 14.29 -5.76
N LEU A 151 -10.83 13.04 -5.70
CA LEU A 151 -10.91 12.23 -4.48
C LEU A 151 -10.05 10.97 -4.63
N ILE A 152 -9.25 10.67 -3.61
CA ILE A 152 -8.65 9.36 -3.42
C ILE A 152 -9.59 8.56 -2.53
N MET A 153 -10.13 7.47 -3.06
CA MET A 153 -11.22 6.72 -2.44
C MET A 153 -10.77 5.66 -1.43
N ASP A 154 -9.46 5.52 -1.23
CA ASP A 154 -8.89 4.58 -0.27
C ASP A 154 -9.38 4.90 1.15
N GLY A 155 -9.96 3.90 1.79
CA GLY A 155 -10.57 4.04 3.11
C GLY A 155 -11.90 4.79 3.17
N LEU A 156 -12.37 5.39 2.07
CA LEU A 156 -13.69 6.02 1.95
C LEU A 156 -14.77 4.98 1.56
N PRO A 157 -16.05 5.20 1.93
CA PRO A 157 -17.14 4.28 1.60
C PRO A 157 -17.56 4.45 0.13
N MET A 158 -16.81 3.84 -0.80
CA MET A 158 -16.99 4.01 -2.24
C MET A 158 -18.42 3.73 -2.70
N ASP A 159 -19.05 2.67 -2.21
CA ASP A 159 -20.44 2.32 -2.54
C ASP A 159 -21.41 3.43 -2.22
N SER A 160 -21.29 4.01 -1.03
CA SER A 160 -22.14 5.14 -0.59
C SER A 160 -21.90 6.39 -1.46
N PHE A 161 -20.66 6.67 -1.87
CA PHE A 161 -20.33 7.79 -2.75
C PHE A 161 -20.95 7.62 -4.14
N VAL A 162 -20.90 6.40 -4.69
CA VAL A 162 -21.53 6.06 -5.98
C VAL A 162 -23.05 6.17 -5.89
N GLU A 163 -23.68 5.57 -4.88
CA GLU A 163 -25.14 5.57 -4.71
C GLU A 163 -25.73 6.97 -4.51
N LYS A 164 -24.99 7.84 -3.83
CA LYS A 164 -25.37 9.25 -3.63
C LYS A 164 -25.03 10.14 -4.82
N GLY A 165 -24.41 9.61 -5.87
CA GLY A 165 -24.02 10.37 -7.06
C GLY A 165 -22.93 11.40 -6.79
N LEU A 166 -22.05 11.17 -5.82
CA LEU A 166 -20.94 12.07 -5.46
C LEU A 166 -19.71 11.89 -6.37
N LEU A 167 -19.58 10.72 -7.01
CA LEU A 167 -18.53 10.44 -7.98
C LEU A 167 -19.05 10.55 -9.42
N LEU A 168 -18.24 11.15 -10.27
CA LEU A 168 -18.51 11.26 -11.71
C LEU A 168 -18.39 9.89 -12.37
N ASP A 169 -19.30 9.57 -13.29
CA ASP A 169 -19.17 8.43 -14.20
C ASP A 169 -18.01 8.68 -15.18
N LEU A 170 -16.94 7.91 -15.06
CA LEU A 170 -15.72 8.01 -15.85
C LEU A 170 -15.67 6.99 -17.01
N THR A 171 -16.77 6.29 -17.32
CA THR A 171 -16.77 5.20 -18.31
C THR A 171 -16.24 5.64 -19.68
N ASP A 172 -16.79 6.73 -20.23
CA ASP A 172 -16.36 7.26 -21.52
C ASP A 172 -14.92 7.82 -21.46
N PHE A 173 -14.58 8.47 -20.34
CA PHE A 173 -13.23 8.99 -20.12
C PHE A 173 -12.19 7.85 -20.08
N THR A 174 -12.48 6.75 -19.39
CA THR A 174 -11.57 5.62 -19.29
C THR A 174 -11.36 4.94 -20.65
N GLN A 175 -12.42 4.85 -21.47
CA GLN A 175 -12.31 4.36 -22.85
C GLN A 175 -11.41 5.26 -23.72
N GLU A 176 -11.55 6.59 -23.59
CA GLU A 176 -10.67 7.53 -24.30
C GLU A 176 -9.22 7.41 -23.77
N LEU A 177 -9.04 7.35 -22.46
CA LEU A 177 -7.75 7.22 -21.80
C LEU A 177 -6.98 5.98 -22.27
N SER A 178 -7.64 4.83 -22.42
CA SER A 178 -7.05 3.58 -22.91
C SER A 178 -6.51 3.68 -24.35
N THR A 179 -6.91 4.71 -25.10
CA THR A 179 -6.31 5.00 -26.41
C THR A 179 -4.97 5.75 -26.33
N LYS A 180 -4.68 6.38 -25.20
CA LYS A 180 -3.50 7.22 -24.96
C LYS A 180 -2.48 6.54 -24.05
N ILE A 181 -2.95 5.79 -23.07
CA ILE A 181 -2.15 5.11 -22.04
C ILE A 181 -2.49 3.62 -22.07
N LEU A 182 -1.46 2.79 -22.12
CA LEU A 182 -1.62 1.33 -22.15
C LEU A 182 -1.87 0.79 -20.73
N LEU A 183 -3.12 0.83 -20.31
CA LEU A 183 -3.52 0.33 -18.99
C LEU A 183 -3.67 -1.20 -18.96
N TYR A 184 -3.52 -1.79 -17.76
CA TYR A 184 -4.00 -3.14 -17.47
C TYR A 184 -5.53 -3.09 -17.30
N GLU A 185 -6.27 -3.38 -18.38
CA GLU A 185 -7.73 -3.25 -18.41
C GLU A 185 -8.41 -4.10 -17.32
N ASN A 186 -7.89 -5.31 -17.04
CA ASN A 186 -8.39 -6.17 -15.98
C ASN A 186 -8.34 -5.53 -14.59
N LEU A 187 -7.36 -4.69 -14.31
CA LEU A 187 -7.20 -3.98 -13.02
C LEU A 187 -8.16 -2.79 -12.92
N VAL A 188 -8.44 -2.13 -14.03
CA VAL A 188 -9.37 -0.99 -14.08
C VAL A 188 -10.82 -1.50 -14.08
N ASP A 189 -11.12 -2.46 -14.94
CA ASP A 189 -12.47 -3.01 -15.14
C ASP A 189 -13.00 -3.75 -13.91
N GLY A 190 -12.13 -4.33 -13.09
CA GLY A 190 -12.51 -4.97 -11.84
C GLY A 190 -13.19 -4.03 -10.83
N LEU A 191 -12.96 -2.71 -10.94
CA LEU A 191 -13.57 -1.69 -10.08
C LEU A 191 -14.89 -1.10 -10.63
N LYS A 192 -15.39 -1.63 -11.76
CA LYS A 192 -16.70 -1.21 -12.27
C LYS A 192 -17.82 -1.59 -11.32
N LYS A 193 -18.76 -0.68 -11.14
CA LYS A 193 -20.03 -0.90 -10.45
C LYS A 193 -21.18 -0.68 -11.44
N ASP A 194 -22.04 -1.68 -11.61
CA ASP A 194 -23.16 -1.64 -12.59
C ASP A 194 -22.68 -1.25 -14.01
N GLU A 195 -21.60 -1.86 -14.47
CA GLU A 195 -20.95 -1.60 -15.77
C GLU A 195 -20.36 -0.20 -15.94
N LYS A 196 -20.30 0.62 -14.88
CA LYS A 196 -19.79 1.97 -14.87
C LYS A 196 -18.46 2.09 -14.12
N GLN A 197 -17.59 2.93 -14.62
CA GLN A 197 -16.32 3.26 -13.98
C GLN A 197 -16.46 4.56 -13.18
N TYR A 198 -16.11 4.53 -11.91
CA TYR A 198 -16.13 5.71 -11.04
C TYR A 198 -14.75 6.09 -10.52
N VAL A 199 -13.84 5.12 -10.46
CA VAL A 199 -12.48 5.31 -9.97
C VAL A 199 -11.48 4.56 -10.86
N ILE A 200 -10.24 5.02 -10.89
CA ILE A 200 -9.11 4.35 -11.57
C ILE A 200 -8.04 4.14 -10.50
N PRO A 201 -7.51 2.93 -10.30
CA PRO A 201 -6.38 2.75 -9.39
C PRO A 201 -5.12 3.32 -10.03
N LEU A 202 -4.28 4.00 -9.25
CA LEU A 202 -2.99 4.47 -9.74
C LEU A 202 -1.93 3.37 -9.61
N GLN A 203 -2.04 2.60 -8.53
CA GLN A 203 -1.17 1.47 -8.20
C GLN A 203 -1.98 0.25 -7.79
N VAL A 204 -1.32 -0.89 -7.76
CA VAL A 204 -1.88 -2.16 -7.30
C VAL A 204 -0.87 -2.92 -6.45
N GLN A 205 -1.37 -3.84 -5.63
CA GLN A 205 -0.56 -4.78 -4.87
C GLN A 205 -1.14 -6.19 -5.07
N PHE A 206 -0.34 -7.21 -4.74
CA PHE A 206 -0.73 -8.60 -4.98
C PHE A 206 -0.59 -9.43 -3.70
N PRO A 207 -1.66 -10.10 -3.23
CA PRO A 207 -1.53 -11.09 -2.18
C PRO A 207 -0.83 -12.33 -2.76
N VAL A 208 0.30 -12.70 -2.19
CA VAL A 208 1.14 -13.80 -2.67
C VAL A 208 1.49 -14.78 -1.56
N VAL A 209 1.81 -15.99 -1.97
CA VAL A 209 2.38 -17.03 -1.12
C VAL A 209 3.65 -17.57 -1.75
N ALA A 210 4.60 -17.98 -0.90
CA ALA A 210 5.77 -18.69 -1.35
C ALA A 210 6.06 -19.87 -0.42
N ALA A 211 6.41 -21.00 -1.03
CA ALA A 211 6.82 -22.22 -0.35
C ALA A 211 7.64 -23.08 -1.32
N LYS A 212 8.13 -24.24 -0.85
CA LYS A 212 8.71 -25.24 -1.76
C LYS A 212 7.71 -25.65 -2.83
N GLY A 213 8.18 -25.77 -4.08
CA GLY A 213 7.34 -26.00 -5.25
C GLY A 213 6.45 -27.23 -5.15
N ALA A 214 6.90 -28.27 -4.46
CA ALA A 214 6.09 -29.47 -4.20
C ALA A 214 4.76 -29.17 -3.45
N TYR A 215 4.74 -28.10 -2.65
CA TYR A 215 3.56 -27.65 -1.87
C TYR A 215 2.89 -26.44 -2.51
N ALA A 216 3.66 -25.43 -2.91
CA ALA A 216 3.12 -24.21 -3.50
C ALA A 216 2.28 -24.49 -4.76
N ASN A 217 2.65 -25.48 -5.57
CA ASN A 217 1.93 -25.84 -6.79
C ASN A 217 0.54 -26.47 -6.55
N GLU A 218 0.27 -26.95 -5.35
CA GLU A 218 -1.01 -27.54 -4.96
C GLU A 218 -1.98 -26.50 -4.35
N MET A 219 -1.51 -25.28 -4.06
CA MET A 219 -2.29 -24.21 -3.41
C MET A 219 -3.20 -23.49 -4.42
N ASN A 220 -4.34 -24.09 -4.76
CA ASN A 220 -5.27 -23.57 -5.78
C ASN A 220 -6.52 -22.87 -5.20
N ASP A 221 -6.81 -23.10 -3.93
CA ASP A 221 -7.84 -22.46 -3.11
C ASP A 221 -7.44 -22.50 -1.65
N LEU A 222 -8.23 -21.88 -0.76
CA LEU A 222 -7.90 -21.83 0.68
C LEU A 222 -7.86 -23.21 1.32
N LYS A 223 -8.68 -24.16 0.84
CA LYS A 223 -8.69 -25.53 1.36
C LYS A 223 -7.41 -26.27 0.98
N SER A 224 -7.04 -26.28 -0.29
CA SER A 224 -5.80 -26.91 -0.77
C SER A 224 -4.56 -26.24 -0.20
N MET A 225 -4.63 -24.94 0.13
CA MET A 225 -3.59 -24.24 0.88
C MET A 225 -3.46 -24.82 2.31
N ALA A 226 -4.56 -24.99 3.04
CA ALA A 226 -4.53 -25.62 4.36
C ALA A 226 -3.99 -27.07 4.29
N ASP A 227 -4.41 -27.85 3.28
CA ASP A 227 -3.90 -29.21 3.02
C ASP A 227 -2.38 -29.19 2.78
N ALA A 228 -1.87 -28.22 2.01
CA ALA A 228 -0.44 -28.04 1.74
C ALA A 228 0.36 -27.64 2.98
N VAL A 229 -0.19 -26.76 3.82
CA VAL A 229 0.40 -26.35 5.11
C VAL A 229 0.52 -27.56 6.06
N GLU A 230 -0.52 -28.39 6.16
CA GLU A 230 -0.48 -29.63 6.96
C GLU A 230 0.60 -30.58 6.44
N ALA A 231 0.66 -30.80 5.13
CA ALA A 231 1.66 -31.67 4.51
C ALA A 231 3.10 -31.14 4.71
N LEU A 232 3.28 -29.82 4.59
CA LEU A 232 4.58 -29.16 4.79
C LEU A 232 5.05 -29.31 6.25
N SER A 233 4.19 -29.06 7.23
CA SER A 233 4.50 -29.21 8.66
C SER A 233 4.90 -30.63 9.03
N MET A 234 4.30 -31.65 8.40
CA MET A 234 4.68 -33.04 8.61
C MET A 234 6.05 -33.40 7.99
N ALA A 235 6.42 -32.72 6.92
CA ALA A 235 7.65 -33.01 6.16
C ALA A 235 8.88 -32.27 6.69
N VAL A 236 8.68 -31.09 7.25
CA VAL A 236 9.77 -30.22 7.71
C VAL A 236 9.46 -29.75 9.14
N PRO A 237 10.33 -30.06 10.11
CA PRO A 237 10.12 -29.59 11.49
C PRO A 237 10.40 -28.07 11.57
N GLY A 238 9.61 -27.38 12.39
CA GLY A 238 9.75 -25.95 12.66
C GLY A 238 8.54 -25.14 12.23
N ASP A 239 8.65 -23.82 12.32
CA ASP A 239 7.57 -22.91 12.03
C ASP A 239 7.17 -22.89 10.55
N VAL A 240 5.88 -22.87 10.29
CA VAL A 240 5.36 -22.78 8.92
C VAL A 240 5.22 -21.33 8.48
N LEU A 241 4.57 -20.46 9.29
CA LEU A 241 4.18 -19.09 8.89
C LEU A 241 4.65 -17.99 9.85
N SER A 242 5.28 -18.31 10.97
CA SER A 242 5.74 -17.37 12.02
C SER A 242 4.66 -16.38 12.49
N THR A 243 3.39 -16.79 12.54
CA THR A 243 2.24 -16.01 12.99
C THR A 243 1.45 -16.81 14.02
N TYR A 244 1.27 -16.26 15.24
CA TYR A 244 0.86 -17.05 16.40
C TYR A 244 -0.40 -16.54 17.10
N SER A 245 -1.25 -15.79 16.39
CA SER A 245 -2.56 -15.39 16.88
C SER A 245 -3.67 -15.77 15.90
N PRO A 246 -4.90 -15.98 16.36
CA PRO A 246 -6.05 -16.16 15.50
C PRO A 246 -6.25 -15.00 14.51
N LYS A 247 -6.23 -13.76 15.02
CA LYS A 247 -6.38 -12.55 14.20
C LYS A 247 -5.28 -12.46 13.15
N GLY A 248 -4.01 -12.65 13.54
CA GLY A 248 -2.88 -12.59 12.62
C GLY A 248 -3.00 -13.60 11.48
N ILE A 249 -3.36 -14.86 11.76
CA ILE A 249 -3.59 -15.87 10.72
C ILE A 249 -4.74 -15.46 9.80
N MET A 250 -5.88 -15.05 10.35
CA MET A 250 -7.00 -14.58 9.51
C MET A 250 -6.57 -13.40 8.61
N ARG A 251 -5.88 -12.40 9.15
CA ARG A 251 -5.41 -11.24 8.39
C ARG A 251 -4.48 -11.60 7.23
N LYS A 252 -3.60 -12.59 7.38
CA LYS A 252 -2.73 -13.04 6.27
C LYS A 252 -3.52 -13.50 5.05
N PHE A 253 -4.69 -14.12 5.23
CA PHE A 253 -5.50 -14.68 4.15
C PHE A 253 -6.73 -13.84 3.78
N THR A 254 -7.01 -12.77 4.51
CA THR A 254 -8.15 -11.88 4.27
C THR A 254 -8.10 -11.23 2.89
N PRO A 255 -6.98 -10.67 2.38
CA PRO A 255 -6.99 -10.01 1.08
C PRO A 255 -7.48 -10.92 -0.05
N ALA A 256 -7.12 -12.20 -0.03
CA ALA A 256 -7.54 -13.18 -1.04
C ALA A 256 -8.95 -13.76 -0.79
N SER A 257 -9.59 -13.44 0.33
CA SER A 257 -10.87 -14.06 0.75
C SER A 257 -12.00 -13.06 0.94
N ALA A 258 -11.74 -11.88 1.51
CA ALA A 258 -12.74 -10.89 1.88
C ALA A 258 -13.65 -10.42 0.73
N PRO A 259 -13.19 -10.30 -0.53
CA PRO A 259 -14.10 -9.96 -1.62
C PRO A 259 -15.28 -10.93 -1.78
N SER A 260 -15.17 -12.17 -1.26
CA SER A 260 -16.28 -13.14 -1.29
C SER A 260 -17.16 -13.14 -0.04
N PHE A 261 -16.87 -12.32 0.99
CA PHE A 261 -17.65 -12.30 2.23
C PHE A 261 -19.05 -11.68 2.07
N LYS A 262 -19.27 -10.93 0.98
CA LYS A 262 -20.58 -10.43 0.57
C LYS A 262 -21.03 -11.08 -0.73
N ASN A 263 -22.32 -11.33 -0.84
CA ASN A 263 -22.98 -11.68 -2.09
C ASN A 263 -23.15 -10.43 -2.98
N ALA A 264 -23.50 -10.62 -4.25
CA ALA A 264 -23.74 -9.52 -5.18
C ALA A 264 -24.91 -8.58 -4.75
N ASP A 265 -25.81 -9.06 -3.91
CA ASP A 265 -26.91 -8.27 -3.34
C ASP A 265 -26.53 -7.54 -2.03
N GLY A 266 -25.26 -7.56 -1.64
CA GLY A 266 -24.74 -6.94 -0.43
C GLY A 266 -24.92 -7.76 0.85
N THR A 267 -25.67 -8.89 0.82
CA THR A 267 -25.82 -9.75 2.00
C THR A 267 -24.57 -10.55 2.31
N LEU A 268 -24.42 -11.00 3.56
CA LEU A 268 -23.29 -11.85 3.94
C LEU A 268 -23.31 -13.18 3.21
N ASN A 269 -22.15 -13.57 2.68
CA ASN A 269 -21.92 -14.89 2.11
C ASN A 269 -21.48 -15.87 3.23
N ARG A 270 -22.46 -16.55 3.80
CA ARG A 270 -22.22 -17.50 4.89
C ARG A 270 -21.22 -18.60 4.52
N GLU A 271 -21.34 -19.18 3.32
CA GLU A 271 -20.48 -20.29 2.89
C GLU A 271 -19.01 -19.85 2.81
N ALA A 272 -18.75 -18.68 2.21
CA ALA A 272 -17.40 -18.15 2.10
C ALA A 272 -16.77 -17.86 3.47
N ILE A 273 -17.52 -17.22 4.38
CA ILE A 273 -17.03 -16.86 5.72
C ILE A 273 -16.78 -18.12 6.57
N LEU A 274 -17.69 -19.11 6.57
CA LEU A 274 -17.46 -20.35 7.29
C LEU A 274 -16.26 -21.12 6.73
N THR A 275 -16.14 -21.21 5.41
CA THR A 275 -14.96 -21.82 4.76
C THR A 275 -13.68 -21.08 5.14
N PHE A 276 -13.70 -19.75 5.16
CA PHE A 276 -12.57 -18.95 5.59
C PHE A 276 -12.14 -19.28 7.01
N TRP A 277 -13.05 -19.29 7.98
CA TRP A 277 -12.73 -19.64 9.36
C TRP A 277 -12.24 -21.09 9.52
N GLU A 278 -12.91 -22.06 8.89
CA GLU A 278 -12.52 -23.46 8.97
C GLU A 278 -11.10 -23.68 8.43
N GLN A 279 -10.77 -23.15 7.27
CA GLN A 279 -9.49 -23.41 6.64
C GLN A 279 -8.35 -22.60 7.30
N THR A 280 -8.59 -21.35 7.68
CA THR A 280 -7.59 -20.56 8.41
C THR A 280 -7.37 -21.07 9.82
N LYS A 281 -8.41 -21.64 10.48
CA LYS A 281 -8.23 -22.34 11.75
C LYS A 281 -7.34 -23.59 11.60
N ARG A 282 -7.51 -24.40 10.56
CA ARG A 282 -6.60 -25.54 10.29
C ARG A 282 -5.15 -25.07 10.19
N ILE A 283 -4.90 -23.98 9.44
CA ILE A 283 -3.56 -23.37 9.32
C ILE A 283 -3.04 -22.92 10.70
N TYR A 284 -3.88 -22.24 11.50
CA TYR A 284 -3.55 -21.80 12.84
C TYR A 284 -3.19 -22.99 13.76
N ASP A 285 -4.00 -24.06 13.77
CA ASP A 285 -3.78 -25.23 14.60
C ASP A 285 -2.43 -25.92 14.25
N VAL A 286 -2.09 -26.01 12.96
CA VAL A 286 -0.79 -26.52 12.47
C VAL A 286 0.36 -25.63 12.93
N GLN A 287 0.22 -24.32 12.78
CA GLN A 287 1.23 -23.35 13.19
C GLN A 287 1.50 -23.43 14.69
N MET A 288 0.44 -23.44 15.50
CA MET A 288 0.58 -23.55 16.97
C MET A 288 1.14 -24.88 17.42
N ALA A 289 0.85 -25.98 16.72
CA ALA A 289 1.42 -27.29 17.02
C ALA A 289 2.91 -27.40 16.69
N SER A 290 3.42 -26.60 15.76
CA SER A 290 4.82 -26.59 15.32
C SER A 290 5.66 -25.49 15.99
N ALA A 291 5.03 -24.50 16.59
CA ALA A 291 5.68 -23.35 17.22
C ALA A 291 6.40 -23.72 18.52
N SER A 292 7.57 -23.10 18.75
CA SER A 292 8.19 -23.15 20.07
C SER A 292 7.50 -22.18 21.04
N GLU A 293 7.48 -22.53 22.32
CA GLU A 293 6.92 -21.70 23.39
C GLU A 293 7.58 -20.30 23.41
N GLU A 294 8.90 -20.25 23.22
CA GLU A 294 9.67 -19.01 23.17
C GLU A 294 9.23 -18.06 22.05
N LYS A 295 8.99 -18.57 20.82
CA LYS A 295 8.54 -17.75 19.69
C LYS A 295 7.12 -17.22 19.90
N VAL A 296 6.23 -18.03 20.46
CA VAL A 296 4.88 -17.59 20.80
C VAL A 296 4.91 -16.48 21.86
N GLU A 297 5.72 -16.64 22.92
CA GLU A 297 5.89 -15.61 23.95
C GLU A 297 6.49 -14.32 23.39
N GLN A 298 7.51 -14.40 22.52
CA GLN A 298 8.11 -13.23 21.86
C GLN A 298 7.08 -12.49 21.00
N TYR A 299 6.29 -13.21 20.22
CA TYR A 299 5.23 -12.62 19.40
C TYR A 299 4.18 -11.91 20.27
N GLN A 300 3.74 -12.54 21.35
CA GLN A 300 2.77 -11.95 22.28
C GLN A 300 3.31 -10.72 23.01
N MET A 301 4.63 -10.63 23.22
CA MET A 301 5.26 -9.42 23.80
C MET A 301 5.32 -8.26 22.80
N ILE A 302 5.49 -8.54 21.50
CA ILE A 302 5.55 -7.49 20.47
C ILE A 302 4.21 -6.76 20.34
N LEU A 303 3.08 -7.45 20.44
CA LEU A 303 1.75 -6.86 20.22
C LEU A 303 1.48 -5.63 21.09
N PRO A 304 1.55 -5.72 22.45
CA PRO A 304 1.30 -4.57 23.31
C PRO A 304 2.41 -3.50 23.23
N MET A 305 3.66 -3.89 22.94
CA MET A 305 4.75 -2.92 22.77
C MET A 305 4.52 -2.05 21.54
N TYR A 306 4.12 -2.68 20.43
CA TYR A 306 3.82 -1.97 19.19
C TYR A 306 2.61 -1.03 19.36
N GLU A 307 1.55 -1.51 20.03
CA GLU A 307 0.37 -0.70 20.31
C GLU A 307 0.69 0.51 21.20
N GLN A 308 1.55 0.33 22.19
CA GLN A 308 2.01 1.44 23.05
C GLN A 308 2.81 2.49 22.26
N GLU A 309 3.63 2.06 21.29
CA GLU A 309 4.50 2.96 20.52
C GLU A 309 3.76 3.66 19.38
N TYR A 310 2.89 2.92 18.66
CA TYR A 310 2.25 3.39 17.42
C TYR A 310 0.75 3.64 17.52
N GLY A 311 0.11 3.29 18.64
CA GLY A 311 -1.33 3.48 18.89
C GLY A 311 -2.25 2.55 18.09
N SER A 312 -1.72 1.51 17.46
CA SER A 312 -2.46 0.48 16.72
C SER A 312 -1.80 -0.88 16.90
N SER A 313 -2.54 -1.97 16.73
CA SER A 313 -1.98 -3.32 16.80
C SER A 313 -0.92 -3.55 15.71
N TYR A 314 0.15 -4.27 16.04
CA TYR A 314 1.14 -4.73 15.07
C TYR A 314 0.50 -5.48 13.90
N GLU A 315 -0.49 -6.33 14.20
CA GLU A 315 -1.21 -7.10 13.19
C GLU A 315 -2.07 -6.22 12.25
N ASP A 316 -2.40 -4.99 12.66
CA ASP A 316 -3.12 -4.02 11.84
C ASP A 316 -2.17 -3.13 11.00
N SER A 317 -0.87 -3.27 11.20
CA SER A 317 0.12 -2.52 10.43
C SER A 317 0.33 -3.10 9.02
N SER A 318 0.78 -2.25 8.09
CA SER A 318 1.23 -2.67 6.76
C SER A 318 2.44 -3.60 6.83
N TRP A 319 3.34 -3.40 7.80
CA TRP A 319 4.48 -4.27 8.04
C TRP A 319 4.09 -5.74 8.25
N PHE A 320 3.03 -5.97 9.02
CA PHE A 320 2.50 -7.31 9.21
C PHE A 320 1.89 -7.87 7.91
N GLY A 321 1.25 -7.02 7.12
CA GLY A 321 0.59 -7.39 5.85
C GLY A 321 1.59 -7.79 4.76
N TYR A 322 2.73 -7.10 4.67
CA TYR A 322 3.72 -7.33 3.61
C TYR A 322 4.39 -8.69 3.72
N ILE A 323 4.80 -9.24 2.57
CA ILE A 323 5.57 -10.47 2.53
C ILE A 323 7.02 -10.16 2.87
N ASN A 324 7.64 -11.03 3.69
CA ASN A 324 9.04 -10.92 4.06
C ASN A 324 9.84 -12.11 3.52
N ALA A 325 10.53 -11.92 2.41
CA ALA A 325 11.33 -12.95 1.77
C ALA A 325 12.54 -13.39 2.61
N LEU A 326 13.08 -12.49 3.43
CA LEU A 326 14.27 -12.74 4.24
C LEU A 326 14.02 -13.81 5.31
N ASP A 327 12.82 -13.84 5.92
CA ASP A 327 12.46 -14.87 6.91
C ASP A 327 12.47 -16.29 6.30
N TYR A 328 12.07 -16.41 5.03
CA TYR A 328 12.09 -17.70 4.34
C TYR A 328 13.52 -18.11 3.93
N ILE A 329 14.31 -17.19 3.37
CA ILE A 329 15.70 -17.44 2.99
C ILE A 329 16.51 -17.81 4.24
N GLY A 330 16.28 -17.12 5.36
CA GLY A 330 16.86 -17.39 6.66
C GLY A 330 16.46 -18.72 7.31
N GLY A 331 15.44 -19.40 6.75
CA GLY A 331 14.93 -20.66 7.28
C GLY A 331 14.09 -20.51 8.56
N SER A 332 13.71 -19.29 8.89
CA SER A 332 12.84 -19.00 10.04
C SER A 332 11.41 -19.49 9.82
N THR A 333 11.00 -19.58 8.54
CA THR A 333 9.69 -20.12 8.13
C THR A 333 9.83 -21.07 6.94
N HIS A 334 8.84 -21.91 6.71
CA HIS A 334 8.79 -22.83 5.56
C HIS A 334 7.77 -22.42 4.49
N MET A 335 6.97 -21.41 4.80
CA MET A 335 6.01 -20.78 3.91
C MET A 335 5.90 -19.31 4.26
N MET A 336 5.64 -18.48 3.27
CA MET A 336 5.30 -17.08 3.44
C MET A 336 3.93 -16.80 2.86
N ALA A 337 3.19 -15.91 3.50
CA ALA A 337 1.94 -15.35 3.01
C ALA A 337 1.91 -13.86 3.32
N GLY A 338 1.61 -13.04 2.33
CA GLY A 338 1.57 -11.59 2.52
C GLY A 338 1.37 -10.86 1.20
N ILE A 339 1.57 -9.57 1.22
CA ILE A 339 1.34 -8.66 0.10
C ILE A 339 2.67 -8.28 -0.53
N ALA A 340 2.79 -8.45 -1.84
CA ALA A 340 3.85 -7.86 -2.66
C ALA A 340 3.37 -6.49 -3.15
N ASP A 341 4.13 -5.44 -2.85
CA ASP A 341 3.72 -4.05 -2.98
C ASP A 341 4.59 -3.22 -3.94
N THR A 342 5.83 -3.62 -4.13
CA THR A 342 6.83 -2.84 -4.89
C THR A 342 7.71 -3.72 -5.76
N PRO A 343 8.40 -3.14 -6.78
CA PRO A 343 9.45 -3.83 -7.53
C PRO A 343 10.58 -4.40 -6.65
N TYR A 344 10.89 -3.77 -5.52
CA TYR A 344 11.87 -4.27 -4.55
C TYR A 344 11.39 -5.56 -3.88
N THR A 345 10.15 -5.60 -3.41
CA THR A 345 9.54 -6.82 -2.87
C THR A 345 9.54 -7.93 -3.92
N GLN A 346 9.26 -7.60 -5.19
CA GLN A 346 9.33 -8.57 -6.27
C GLN A 346 10.78 -9.06 -6.53
N ALA A 347 11.78 -8.20 -6.39
CA ALA A 347 13.19 -8.59 -6.49
C ALA A 347 13.60 -9.56 -5.36
N GLU A 348 13.13 -9.32 -4.14
CA GLU A 348 13.32 -10.25 -3.02
C GLU A 348 12.65 -11.60 -3.28
N LEU A 349 11.41 -11.62 -3.76
CA LEU A 349 10.69 -12.84 -4.13
C LEU A 349 11.38 -13.60 -5.27
N TYR A 350 11.86 -12.90 -6.29
CA TYR A 350 12.67 -13.49 -7.36
C TYR A 350 13.96 -14.12 -6.83
N SER A 351 14.54 -13.52 -5.79
CA SER A 351 15.82 -13.96 -5.21
C SER A 351 15.69 -15.23 -4.36
N LEU A 352 14.49 -15.68 -4.00
CA LEU A 352 14.29 -16.90 -3.23
C LEU A 352 15.04 -18.07 -3.84
N SER A 353 14.78 -18.38 -5.11
CA SER A 353 15.40 -19.49 -5.82
C SER A 353 16.91 -19.32 -6.13
N LYS A 354 17.47 -18.13 -5.87
CA LYS A 354 18.90 -17.82 -6.04
C LYS A 354 19.71 -18.08 -4.77
N ASN A 355 19.03 -18.25 -3.63
CA ASN A 355 19.66 -18.46 -2.35
C ASN A 355 19.75 -19.95 -2.00
N LYS A 356 20.84 -20.31 -1.32
CA LYS A 356 21.13 -21.70 -0.95
C LYS A 356 20.05 -22.26 -0.02
N GLY A 357 19.50 -23.40 -0.39
CA GLY A 357 18.47 -24.11 0.38
C GLY A 357 17.05 -23.70 0.02
N CYS A 358 16.89 -22.70 -0.87
CA CYS A 358 15.61 -22.21 -1.36
C CYS A 358 15.43 -22.39 -2.87
N GLU A 359 16.29 -23.19 -3.53
CA GLU A 359 16.32 -23.34 -4.99
C GLU A 359 15.03 -23.90 -5.58
N ASP A 360 14.22 -24.58 -4.78
CA ASP A 360 12.90 -25.11 -5.14
C ASP A 360 11.73 -24.22 -4.71
N ALA A 361 12.00 -23.03 -4.19
CA ALA A 361 10.95 -22.07 -3.81
C ALA A 361 10.15 -21.59 -5.03
N VAL A 362 8.84 -21.52 -4.87
CA VAL A 362 7.90 -21.03 -5.88
C VAL A 362 7.00 -19.98 -5.26
N VAL A 363 6.91 -18.83 -5.93
CA VAL A 363 5.98 -17.74 -5.59
C VAL A 363 4.72 -17.88 -6.44
N ARG A 364 3.57 -17.70 -5.82
CA ARG A 364 2.25 -17.76 -6.48
C ARG A 364 1.32 -16.68 -5.94
N LEU A 365 0.34 -16.30 -6.75
CA LEU A 365 -0.80 -15.55 -6.27
C LEU A 365 -1.49 -16.34 -5.16
N MET A 366 -1.82 -15.69 -4.05
CA MET A 366 -2.54 -16.29 -2.93
C MET A 366 -3.96 -16.64 -3.38
N SER A 367 -4.36 -17.87 -3.16
CA SER A 367 -5.70 -18.37 -3.49
C SER A 367 -6.53 -18.48 -2.21
N GLY A 368 -7.46 -17.54 -2.03
CA GLY A 368 -8.45 -17.55 -0.95
C GLY A 368 -9.79 -18.11 -1.39
N THR A 369 -10.88 -17.60 -0.82
CA THR A 369 -12.25 -17.92 -1.22
C THR A 369 -12.76 -17.04 -2.35
N ALA A 370 -12.07 -15.93 -2.69
CA ALA A 370 -12.52 -14.95 -3.67
C ALA A 370 -11.94 -15.13 -5.09
N GLY A 371 -10.98 -16.05 -5.28
CA GLY A 371 -10.36 -16.30 -6.59
C GLY A 371 -9.06 -15.51 -6.81
N LYS A 372 -8.87 -14.94 -8.01
CA LYS A 372 -7.63 -14.22 -8.38
C LYS A 372 -7.75 -12.75 -8.03
N VAL A 373 -7.24 -12.41 -6.86
CA VAL A 373 -7.40 -11.09 -6.24
C VAL A 373 -6.18 -10.20 -6.46
N TYR A 374 -6.43 -8.90 -6.65
CA TYR A 374 -5.44 -7.81 -6.52
C TYR A 374 -5.95 -6.77 -5.53
N ILE A 375 -5.06 -5.93 -5.03
CA ILE A 375 -5.38 -4.83 -4.11
C ILE A 375 -5.19 -3.53 -4.88
N PRO A 376 -6.26 -2.79 -5.21
CA PRO A 376 -6.13 -1.47 -5.80
C PRO A 376 -5.65 -0.47 -4.74
N GLU A 377 -4.75 0.43 -5.15
CA GLU A 377 -4.20 1.47 -4.31
C GLU A 377 -4.35 2.83 -4.99
N LEU A 378 -4.58 3.86 -4.21
CA LEU A 378 -4.77 5.23 -4.69
C LEU A 378 -5.87 5.29 -5.76
N MET A 379 -7.06 4.79 -5.41
CA MET A 379 -8.23 4.80 -6.29
C MET A 379 -8.72 6.23 -6.50
N ILE A 380 -8.35 6.83 -7.64
CA ILE A 380 -8.66 8.22 -7.96
C ILE A 380 -10.01 8.37 -8.67
N GLY A 381 -10.85 9.28 -8.20
CA GLY A 381 -12.15 9.64 -8.78
C GLY A 381 -12.33 11.15 -8.88
N ILE A 382 -13.31 11.59 -9.66
CA ILE A 382 -13.68 13.00 -9.80
C ILE A 382 -14.97 13.26 -9.05
N ASN A 383 -15.03 14.34 -8.27
CA ASN A 383 -16.23 14.83 -7.62
C ASN A 383 -17.24 15.25 -8.69
N ALA A 384 -18.43 14.63 -8.69
CA ALA A 384 -19.49 14.91 -9.66
C ALA A 384 -20.02 16.36 -9.57
N SER A 385 -19.85 17.03 -8.43
CA SER A 385 -20.27 18.41 -8.20
C SER A 385 -19.17 19.44 -8.44
N SER A 386 -17.95 19.01 -8.84
CA SER A 386 -16.86 19.94 -9.16
C SER A 386 -17.25 20.89 -10.30
N ALA A 387 -16.94 22.16 -10.12
CA ALA A 387 -17.07 23.17 -11.19
C ALA A 387 -16.03 22.99 -12.32
N ASN A 388 -15.01 22.14 -12.08
CA ASN A 388 -13.80 21.97 -12.88
C ASN A 388 -13.71 20.57 -13.53
N VAL A 389 -14.83 19.90 -13.82
CA VAL A 389 -14.86 18.51 -14.32
C VAL A 389 -13.97 18.29 -15.54
N ASP A 390 -14.06 19.17 -16.56
CA ASP A 390 -13.30 19.00 -17.80
C ASP A 390 -11.78 19.14 -17.55
N SER A 391 -11.37 20.14 -16.79
CA SER A 391 -9.95 20.32 -16.45
C SER A 391 -9.46 19.27 -15.45
N SER A 392 -10.35 18.65 -14.65
CA SER A 392 -9.99 17.50 -13.83
C SER A 392 -9.74 16.24 -14.66
N LYS A 393 -10.47 16.03 -15.75
CA LYS A 393 -10.19 14.95 -16.71
C LYS A 393 -8.85 15.16 -17.44
N GLU A 394 -8.54 16.41 -17.83
CA GLU A 394 -7.24 16.75 -18.40
C GLU A 394 -6.12 16.47 -17.39
N PHE A 395 -6.27 16.94 -16.16
CA PHE A 395 -5.37 16.64 -15.06
C PHE A 395 -5.17 15.12 -14.86
N LEU A 396 -6.25 14.33 -14.80
CA LEU A 396 -6.15 12.87 -14.65
C LEU A 396 -5.41 12.22 -15.84
N THR A 397 -5.60 12.73 -17.06
CA THR A 397 -4.89 12.20 -18.23
C THR A 397 -3.38 12.37 -18.09
N ASP A 398 -2.94 13.53 -17.64
CA ASP A 398 -1.51 13.81 -17.43
C ASP A 398 -0.98 13.09 -16.18
N PHE A 399 -1.79 13.04 -15.11
CA PHE A 399 -1.45 12.40 -13.83
C PHE A 399 -1.30 10.88 -13.94
N LEU A 400 -2.02 10.24 -14.84
CA LEU A 400 -1.87 8.84 -15.20
C LEU A 400 -0.73 8.58 -16.21
N GLY A 401 0.03 9.61 -16.56
CA GLY A 401 1.22 9.47 -17.41
C GLY A 401 2.31 8.62 -16.76
N ASP A 402 3.03 7.84 -17.58
CA ASP A 402 3.98 6.82 -17.11
C ASP A 402 5.01 7.37 -16.11
N GLU A 403 5.61 8.54 -16.39
CA GLU A 403 6.65 9.12 -15.51
C GLU A 403 6.11 9.55 -14.13
N ILE A 404 4.82 9.96 -14.05
CA ILE A 404 4.20 10.31 -12.78
C ILE A 404 3.90 9.03 -12.00
N LEU A 405 3.35 8.01 -12.67
CA LEU A 405 3.09 6.71 -12.04
C LEU A 405 4.37 6.03 -11.54
N GLU A 406 5.48 6.11 -12.30
CA GLU A 406 6.79 5.61 -11.86
C GLU A 406 7.28 6.31 -10.59
N SER A 407 7.02 7.61 -10.44
CA SER A 407 7.48 8.40 -9.29
C SER A 407 6.86 7.96 -7.97
N MET A 408 5.79 7.17 -8.01
CA MET A 408 5.09 6.63 -6.84
C MET A 408 5.79 5.44 -6.17
N GLY A 409 6.63 4.70 -6.91
CA GLY A 409 7.48 3.63 -6.37
C GLY A 409 6.82 2.27 -6.14
N GLY A 410 5.48 2.14 -6.35
CA GLY A 410 4.74 0.86 -6.28
C GLY A 410 4.59 0.17 -7.64
N PHE A 411 3.59 -0.71 -7.79
CA PHE A 411 3.23 -1.33 -9.06
C PHE A 411 2.18 -0.49 -9.78
N PRO A 412 2.54 0.28 -10.83
CA PRO A 412 1.62 1.15 -11.52
C PRO A 412 0.62 0.41 -12.39
N VAL A 413 -0.57 1.01 -12.60
CA VAL A 413 -1.64 0.44 -13.44
C VAL A 413 -1.33 0.51 -14.96
N SER A 414 -0.39 1.36 -15.39
CA SER A 414 0.10 1.42 -16.77
C SER A 414 1.09 0.29 -17.05
N LYS A 415 0.95 -0.40 -18.18
CA LYS A 415 1.89 -1.46 -18.63
C LYS A 415 3.29 -0.88 -18.86
N THR A 416 3.37 0.29 -19.51
CA THR A 416 4.65 0.94 -19.79
C THR A 416 5.34 1.36 -18.49
N ALA A 417 4.61 2.02 -17.58
CA ALA A 417 5.17 2.41 -16.28
C ALA A 417 5.57 1.19 -15.44
N MET A 418 4.80 0.09 -15.50
CA MET A 418 5.14 -1.16 -14.84
C MET A 418 6.46 -1.75 -15.37
N GLU A 419 6.67 -1.78 -16.68
CA GLU A 419 7.93 -2.22 -17.28
C GLU A 419 9.09 -1.31 -16.86
N GLN A 420 8.90 0.01 -16.85
CA GLN A 420 9.91 0.98 -16.43
C GLN A 420 10.26 0.86 -14.94
N ALA A 421 9.30 0.55 -14.08
CA ALA A 421 9.52 0.36 -12.65
C ALA A 421 10.52 -0.79 -12.34
N PHE A 422 10.71 -1.70 -13.29
CA PHE A 422 11.71 -2.77 -13.21
C PHE A 422 13.03 -2.46 -13.92
N VAL A 423 13.17 -1.29 -14.56
CA VAL A 423 14.47 -0.90 -15.11
C VAL A 423 15.42 -0.55 -13.95
N PRO A 424 16.49 -1.33 -13.76
CA PRO A 424 17.37 -1.11 -12.61
C PRO A 424 18.14 0.20 -12.74
N ASN A 425 18.34 0.88 -11.62
CA ASN A 425 19.20 2.06 -11.59
C ASN A 425 20.65 1.67 -11.97
N PRO A 426 21.23 2.25 -13.02
CA PRO A 426 22.58 1.90 -13.47
C PRO A 426 23.69 2.14 -12.43
N GLN A 427 23.41 2.91 -11.38
CA GLN A 427 24.37 3.17 -10.29
C GLN A 427 24.41 2.01 -9.28
N ASP A 428 23.30 1.29 -9.13
CA ASP A 428 23.14 0.25 -8.12
C ASP A 428 23.14 -1.16 -8.73
N TYR A 429 23.02 -1.27 -10.06
CA TYR A 429 22.92 -2.55 -10.76
C TYR A 429 24.19 -2.88 -11.55
N VAL A 430 24.71 -4.10 -11.32
CA VAL A 430 25.78 -4.69 -12.12
C VAL A 430 25.31 -6.06 -12.61
N GLU A 431 25.27 -6.25 -13.93
CA GLU A 431 24.85 -7.51 -14.54
C GLU A 431 25.62 -8.72 -13.97
N GLY A 432 24.89 -9.75 -13.56
CA GLY A 432 25.45 -10.97 -13.00
C GLY A 432 25.95 -10.85 -11.55
N GLN A 433 25.60 -9.79 -10.85
CA GLN A 433 25.87 -9.62 -9.43
C GLN A 433 24.58 -9.36 -8.64
N PRO A 434 24.48 -9.75 -7.36
CA PRO A 434 23.40 -9.31 -6.49
C PRO A 434 23.34 -7.79 -6.42
N MET A 435 22.14 -7.22 -6.36
CA MET A 435 21.92 -5.80 -6.19
C MET A 435 22.40 -5.35 -4.80
N TYR A 436 22.06 -6.13 -3.79
CA TYR A 436 22.56 -5.95 -2.43
C TYR A 436 22.61 -7.28 -1.67
N TYR A 437 23.26 -7.24 -0.52
CA TYR A 437 23.32 -8.35 0.42
C TYR A 437 22.56 -7.94 1.68
N ALA A 438 21.59 -8.77 2.07
CA ALA A 438 20.94 -8.66 3.37
C ALA A 438 21.59 -9.64 4.35
N ALA A 439 21.44 -9.37 5.63
CA ALA A 439 21.89 -10.27 6.69
C ALA A 439 20.66 -10.68 7.51
N SER A 440 20.48 -11.99 7.67
CA SER A 440 19.49 -12.56 8.59
C SER A 440 20.17 -13.56 9.53
N SER A 441 19.39 -14.22 10.37
CA SER A 441 19.88 -15.28 11.24
C SER A 441 19.16 -16.58 10.93
N ASP A 442 19.94 -17.67 10.84
CA ASP A 442 19.35 -19.01 10.80
C ASP A 442 18.66 -19.36 12.14
N PRO A 443 17.87 -20.45 12.20
CA PRO A 443 17.19 -20.88 13.44
C PRO A 443 18.14 -21.13 14.62
N GLU A 444 19.42 -21.40 14.36
CA GLU A 444 20.46 -21.60 15.36
C GLU A 444 21.10 -20.28 15.83
N GLY A 445 20.69 -19.13 15.23
CA GLY A 445 21.20 -17.79 15.54
C GLY A 445 22.51 -17.42 14.86
N ASN A 446 22.98 -18.20 13.86
CA ASN A 446 24.15 -17.83 13.07
C ASN A 446 23.74 -16.80 12.02
N MET A 447 24.61 -15.78 11.81
CA MET A 447 24.40 -14.83 10.71
C MET A 447 24.57 -15.52 9.37
N ILE A 448 23.59 -15.36 8.49
CA ILE A 448 23.63 -15.76 7.09
C ILE A 448 23.57 -14.54 6.20
N GLU A 449 24.27 -14.60 5.08
CA GLU A 449 24.24 -13.57 4.05
C GLU A 449 23.27 -14.01 2.95
N GLU A 450 22.32 -13.16 2.66
CA GLU A 450 21.29 -13.36 1.66
C GLU A 450 21.57 -12.49 0.46
N GLN A 451 21.44 -13.07 -0.74
CA GLN A 451 21.72 -12.38 -2.00
C GLN A 451 20.42 -11.93 -2.63
N ILE A 452 20.26 -10.63 -2.82
CA ILE A 452 19.09 -10.06 -3.48
C ILE A 452 19.47 -9.62 -4.90
N TRP A 453 18.80 -10.24 -5.86
CA TRP A 453 19.02 -10.06 -7.29
C TRP A 453 17.88 -9.26 -7.91
N TRP A 454 18.21 -8.33 -8.79
CA TRP A 454 17.19 -7.64 -9.55
C TRP A 454 16.73 -8.49 -10.73
N PRO A 455 15.40 -8.72 -10.93
CA PRO A 455 14.90 -9.44 -12.08
C PRO A 455 15.02 -8.57 -13.34
N VAL A 456 15.38 -9.16 -14.45
CA VAL A 456 15.51 -8.48 -15.74
C VAL A 456 14.84 -9.29 -16.86
N ASP A 457 14.31 -8.61 -17.86
CA ASP A 457 13.72 -9.19 -19.07
C ASP A 457 12.82 -10.43 -18.80
N GLY A 458 13.20 -11.59 -19.30
CA GLY A 458 12.43 -12.85 -19.20
C GLY A 458 12.19 -13.36 -17.76
N ASP A 459 12.91 -12.85 -16.77
CA ASP A 459 12.70 -13.19 -15.36
C ASP A 459 11.35 -12.69 -14.83
N LEU A 460 10.81 -11.63 -15.45
CA LEU A 460 9.54 -10.99 -15.06
C LEU A 460 8.30 -11.60 -15.72
N GLU A 461 8.46 -12.48 -16.70
CA GLU A 461 7.34 -13.13 -17.39
C GLU A 461 6.31 -13.80 -16.44
N PRO A 462 6.72 -14.51 -15.36
CA PRO A 462 5.77 -15.07 -14.40
C PRO A 462 4.99 -13.99 -13.64
N PHE A 463 5.64 -12.87 -13.32
CA PHE A 463 5.01 -11.74 -12.64
C PHE A 463 3.99 -11.05 -13.55
N TYR A 464 4.35 -10.69 -14.79
CA TYR A 464 3.41 -10.06 -15.73
C TYR A 464 2.20 -10.95 -16.02
N ARG A 465 2.39 -12.26 -16.15
CA ARG A 465 1.30 -13.21 -16.29
C ARG A 465 0.37 -13.19 -15.07
N MET A 466 0.91 -13.12 -13.86
CA MET A 466 0.13 -12.99 -12.64
C MET A 466 -0.70 -11.69 -12.64
N VAL A 467 -0.11 -10.56 -13.07
CA VAL A 467 -0.82 -9.27 -13.20
C VAL A 467 -1.98 -9.36 -14.20
N GLU A 468 -1.81 -10.06 -15.31
CA GLU A 468 -2.86 -10.23 -16.33
C GLU A 468 -3.99 -11.19 -15.90
N GLU A 469 -3.73 -12.07 -14.94
CA GLU A 469 -4.70 -13.08 -14.50
C GLU A 469 -5.63 -12.62 -13.38
N VAL A 470 -5.28 -11.57 -12.63
CA VAL A 470 -6.11 -11.08 -11.53
C VAL A 470 -7.30 -10.28 -12.06
N THR A 471 -8.47 -10.45 -11.43
CA THR A 471 -9.72 -9.83 -11.89
C THR A 471 -10.61 -9.34 -10.75
N VAL A 472 -10.32 -9.71 -9.51
CA VAL A 472 -11.15 -9.41 -8.35
C VAL A 472 -10.44 -8.38 -7.49
N PRO A 473 -10.95 -7.14 -7.36
CA PRO A 473 -10.36 -6.17 -6.45
C PRO A 473 -10.67 -6.51 -5.00
N TYR A 474 -9.68 -6.38 -4.14
CA TYR A 474 -9.89 -6.32 -2.70
C TYR A 474 -9.89 -4.87 -2.25
N VAL A 475 -11.06 -4.35 -1.96
CA VAL A 475 -11.26 -3.06 -1.29
C VAL A 475 -11.63 -3.35 0.15
N GLN A 476 -10.83 -2.86 1.09
CA GLN A 476 -10.99 -3.18 2.51
C GLN A 476 -12.33 -2.70 3.07
N ASP A 477 -13.08 -3.61 3.68
CA ASP A 477 -14.23 -3.32 4.53
C ASP A 477 -13.85 -3.53 6.00
N ALA A 478 -13.24 -2.51 6.59
CA ALA A 478 -12.66 -2.60 7.93
C ALA A 478 -13.69 -2.99 9.01
N VAL A 479 -14.96 -2.60 8.86
CA VAL A 479 -16.03 -2.92 9.82
C VAL A 479 -16.39 -4.40 9.74
N LEU A 480 -16.62 -4.92 8.55
CA LEU A 480 -16.94 -6.32 8.34
C LEU A 480 -15.75 -7.22 8.74
N GLU A 481 -14.54 -6.86 8.30
CA GLU A 481 -13.34 -7.65 8.57
C GLU A 481 -13.04 -7.74 10.07
N GLU A 482 -13.14 -6.63 10.81
CA GLU A 482 -12.94 -6.65 12.26
C GLU A 482 -13.99 -7.53 12.96
N ALA A 483 -15.25 -7.46 12.54
CA ALA A 483 -16.30 -8.34 13.08
C ALA A 483 -16.03 -9.83 12.76
N VAL A 484 -15.53 -10.13 11.55
CA VAL A 484 -15.10 -11.49 11.16
C VAL A 484 -13.94 -11.96 12.03
N TYR A 485 -12.95 -11.10 12.34
CA TYR A 485 -11.84 -11.47 13.22
C TYR A 485 -12.28 -11.73 14.66
N GLN A 486 -13.14 -10.86 15.21
CA GLN A 486 -13.62 -10.98 16.58
C GLN A 486 -14.43 -12.27 16.77
N ALA A 487 -15.42 -12.52 15.90
CA ALA A 487 -16.23 -13.73 15.96
C ALA A 487 -15.39 -14.99 15.69
N GLY A 488 -14.48 -14.93 14.70
CA GLY A 488 -13.58 -16.04 14.36
C GLY A 488 -12.60 -16.38 15.49
N THR A 489 -12.09 -15.41 16.23
CA THR A 489 -11.14 -15.62 17.33
C THR A 489 -11.70 -16.56 18.39
N ALA A 490 -12.94 -16.39 18.82
CA ALA A 490 -13.60 -17.27 19.79
C ALA A 490 -13.70 -18.72 19.27
N TYR A 491 -13.96 -18.91 17.98
CA TYR A 491 -13.97 -20.23 17.34
C TYR A 491 -12.56 -20.86 17.29
N PHE A 492 -11.52 -20.09 16.97
CA PHE A 492 -10.13 -20.57 16.96
C PHE A 492 -9.66 -21.04 18.33
N GLU A 493 -10.04 -20.33 19.38
CA GLU A 493 -9.71 -20.65 20.77
C GLU A 493 -10.57 -21.79 21.36
N GLY A 494 -11.56 -22.28 20.60
CA GLY A 494 -12.48 -23.31 21.05
C GLY A 494 -13.50 -22.84 22.10
N ALA A 495 -13.66 -21.51 22.24
CA ALA A 495 -14.64 -20.89 23.12
C ALA A 495 -16.05 -20.87 22.52
N SER A 496 -16.17 -20.95 21.19
CA SER A 496 -17.42 -21.08 20.46
C SER A 496 -17.35 -22.15 19.37
N THR A 497 -18.50 -22.63 18.95
CA THR A 497 -18.65 -23.43 17.74
C THR A 497 -18.67 -22.54 16.51
N LEU A 498 -18.51 -23.12 15.32
CA LEU A 498 -18.58 -22.39 14.05
C LEU A 498 -19.94 -21.70 13.85
N GLU A 499 -21.04 -22.34 14.26
CA GLU A 499 -22.39 -21.76 14.20
C GLU A 499 -22.56 -20.60 15.18
N GLU A 500 -22.06 -20.73 16.41
CA GLU A 500 -22.09 -19.63 17.38
C GLU A 500 -21.26 -18.43 16.94
N ALA A 501 -20.10 -18.65 16.31
CA ALA A 501 -19.31 -17.57 15.71
C ALA A 501 -20.06 -16.87 14.57
N TRP A 502 -20.80 -17.62 13.74
CA TRP A 502 -21.65 -17.05 12.72
C TRP A 502 -22.79 -16.18 13.29
N ASP A 503 -23.47 -16.68 14.31
CA ASP A 503 -24.57 -15.94 14.97
C ASP A 503 -24.04 -14.65 15.63
N GLU A 504 -22.85 -14.71 16.22
CA GLU A 504 -22.15 -13.56 16.80
C GLU A 504 -21.82 -12.51 15.72
N LEU A 505 -21.22 -12.92 14.61
CA LEU A 505 -20.94 -12.02 13.48
C LEU A 505 -22.21 -11.30 13.00
N GLN A 506 -23.30 -12.05 12.77
CA GLN A 506 -24.57 -11.46 12.34
C GLN A 506 -25.09 -10.43 13.34
N SER A 507 -24.95 -10.70 14.64
CA SER A 507 -25.35 -9.79 15.71
C SER A 507 -24.53 -8.49 15.69
N GLN A 508 -23.21 -8.62 15.56
CA GLN A 508 -22.28 -7.46 15.59
C GLN A 508 -22.51 -6.50 14.43
N ILE A 509 -22.75 -7.00 13.22
CA ILE A 509 -22.82 -6.16 12.03
C ILE A 509 -24.24 -5.89 11.52
N SER A 510 -25.28 -6.32 12.28
CA SER A 510 -26.68 -6.18 11.85
C SER A 510 -27.10 -4.73 11.51
N LEU A 511 -26.60 -3.74 12.27
CA LEU A 511 -26.86 -2.32 12.01
C LEU A 511 -26.08 -1.82 10.78
N TYR A 512 -24.81 -2.17 10.69
CA TYR A 512 -23.95 -1.80 9.56
C TYR A 512 -24.45 -2.34 8.22
N MET A 513 -24.96 -3.56 8.19
CA MET A 513 -25.52 -4.17 6.97
C MET A 513 -26.91 -3.63 6.59
N ALA A 514 -27.54 -2.82 7.46
CA ALA A 514 -28.84 -2.21 7.22
C ALA A 514 -28.76 -0.75 6.74
N GLU A 515 -27.57 -0.15 6.84
CA GLU A 515 -27.24 1.20 6.36
C GLU A 515 -26.79 1.20 4.90
#